data_9a8ca40c07574ea795e29b128235121b
#
_entry.id   9a8ca40c07574ea795e29b128235121b
#
_cell.length_a   1.000
_cell.length_b   1.000
_cell.length_c   1.000
_cell.angle_alpha   90.00
_cell.angle_beta   90.00
_cell.angle_gamma   90.00
#
_symmetry.space_group_name_H-M   'P 1'
#
loop_
_entity.id
_entity.type
_entity.pdbx_description
1 polymer ?
#
loop_
_entity_poly.entity_id
_entity_poly.type
_entity_poly.pdbx_seq_one_letter_code
_entity_poly.pdbx_strand_id
1 'polypeptide(L)'
;MQPNGLALPLLLGALCLGVPLAQANPQHHQFDYRVRSAPAEELHMETPKLPDLSGYTKDAVLAKIPRGHKGKVVVRRMLRQDALKDFTGGNERLREWIERQQGMPHAIFIEGGLVTAQDLAEALPDSQFAEQAPGVYIARLPIVVAAGAALHVGKETRELRLSQERGAFLVNDGLMFLTDTRVTAWREADNGPATFREAKEFRPFLVSWGGSELYIASSVLTSLGYDNSKSYGVSITQYTPNMHERLQRAEPTGWLIDSEFVDHWYGFYCYEAQNVVIKGNTYRDNIVYGIDPHDRSHGLIIAENTVFGTKKKHGIIISREVNDSWIINNESYDNKLSGVVIDRSSVRNLIAYNRVHGNHSDGITLYESGDNLLWGNQVLRNRRHGIRIRNSENIRLYDNLSAMNQLTGVYGHIKDLSNTDRDLELDPFDTKISMIIVGGTLAGNGSSPINIDSPLSVEMYRVKMLAPSKASGIQLAGILGEKQDEILDLMVRQRLPVLIDPIEPEKLTN
;
A
#
# COMPACT_ATOMS: atom_id res chain seq x y z
N MET A 1 -62.79 -41.02 2.59
CA MET A 1 -62.64 -41.63 1.24
C MET A 1 -61.15 -41.50 0.86
N GLN A 2 -60.43 -42.60 0.97
CA GLN A 2 -59.22 -42.87 0.20
C GLN A 2 -59.60 -43.12 -1.27
N PRO A 3 -58.72 -43.21 -2.28
CA PRO A 3 -57.34 -43.75 -2.20
C PRO A 3 -56.36 -43.10 -3.18
N ASN A 4 -55.16 -43.44 -3.14
CA ASN A 4 -54.32 -44.26 -3.94
C ASN A 4 -52.88 -43.71 -4.02
N GLY A 5 -51.97 -44.58 -3.61
CA GLY A 5 -50.54 -44.38 -3.73
C GLY A 5 -50.02 -44.69 -5.15
N LEU A 6 -48.89 -44.16 -5.43
CA LEU A 6 -47.96 -44.63 -6.46
C LEU A 6 -46.52 -44.47 -5.98
N ALA A 7 -45.89 -45.60 -5.79
CA ALA A 7 -44.47 -45.69 -5.50
C ALA A 7 -43.64 -45.29 -6.75
N LEU A 8 -42.65 -44.43 -6.56
CA LEU A 8 -41.60 -44.17 -7.54
C LEU A 8 -40.31 -44.83 -7.06
N PRO A 9 -39.57 -45.49 -7.91
CA PRO A 9 -38.31 -46.15 -7.55
C PRO A 9 -37.16 -45.16 -7.42
N LEU A 10 -36.36 -45.33 -6.38
CA LEU A 10 -35.06 -44.67 -6.19
C LEU A 10 -34.11 -45.07 -7.31
N LEU A 11 -33.75 -44.13 -8.18
CA LEU A 11 -32.58 -44.21 -9.04
C LEU A 11 -31.44 -43.54 -8.32
N LEU A 12 -30.51 -44.33 -7.78
CA LEU A 12 -29.18 -43.83 -7.37
C LEU A 12 -28.39 -43.45 -8.62
N GLY A 13 -28.41 -42.17 -8.98
CA GLY A 13 -27.48 -41.59 -9.94
C GLY A 13 -26.22 -41.19 -9.23
N ALA A 14 -25.11 -41.89 -9.44
CA ALA A 14 -23.79 -41.45 -9.02
C ALA A 14 -23.43 -40.16 -9.76
N LEU A 15 -23.55 -39.03 -9.08
CA LEU A 15 -22.94 -37.77 -9.56
C LEU A 15 -21.44 -37.86 -9.36
N CYS A 16 -20.73 -38.22 -10.41
CA CYS A 16 -19.32 -37.90 -10.57
C CYS A 16 -19.20 -36.37 -10.64
N LEU A 17 -18.91 -35.73 -9.53
CA LEU A 17 -18.43 -34.35 -9.50
C LEU A 17 -17.06 -34.32 -10.20
N GLY A 18 -17.09 -34.16 -11.53
CA GLY A 18 -15.92 -33.75 -12.28
C GLY A 18 -15.50 -32.37 -11.80
N VAL A 19 -14.42 -32.32 -11.01
CA VAL A 19 -13.69 -31.10 -10.76
C VAL A 19 -13.30 -30.56 -12.14
N PRO A 20 -13.73 -29.35 -12.56
CA PRO A 20 -13.21 -28.80 -13.80
C PRO A 20 -11.72 -28.58 -13.57
N LEU A 21 -10.91 -29.43 -14.23
CA LEU A 21 -9.53 -29.07 -14.53
C LEU A 21 -9.58 -27.67 -15.15
N ALA A 22 -9.05 -26.69 -14.44
CA ALA A 22 -8.85 -25.39 -15.01
C ALA A 22 -8.09 -25.59 -16.31
N GLN A 23 -8.78 -25.47 -17.43
CA GLN A 23 -8.16 -25.40 -18.73
C GLN A 23 -7.27 -24.18 -18.67
N ALA A 24 -5.97 -24.39 -18.52
CA ALA A 24 -4.98 -23.41 -18.87
C ALA A 24 -5.34 -23.00 -20.30
N ASN A 25 -5.81 -21.78 -20.45
CA ASN A 25 -6.02 -21.19 -21.76
C ASN A 25 -4.65 -21.25 -22.45
N PRO A 26 -4.44 -22.02 -23.50
CA PRO A 26 -3.17 -22.02 -24.18
C PRO A 26 -3.11 -20.67 -24.93
N GLN A 27 -2.59 -19.64 -24.29
CA GLN A 27 -2.02 -18.53 -25.04
C GLN A 27 -0.82 -19.12 -25.76
N HIS A 28 -1.04 -19.56 -26.99
CA HIS A 28 0.00 -20.05 -27.86
C HIS A 28 1.09 -18.97 -27.91
N HIS A 29 2.32 -19.36 -27.59
CA HIS A 29 3.48 -18.54 -27.86
C HIS A 29 3.45 -18.15 -29.34
N GLN A 30 3.24 -16.88 -29.63
CA GLN A 30 3.22 -16.39 -31.02
C GLN A 30 4.60 -16.45 -31.67
N PHE A 31 5.65 -16.70 -30.86
CA PHE A 31 7.04 -16.66 -31.28
C PHE A 31 7.80 -17.89 -30.78
N ASP A 32 8.71 -18.35 -31.60
CA ASP A 32 9.81 -19.20 -31.17
C ASP A 32 10.85 -18.36 -30.42
N TYR A 33 11.61 -18.99 -29.54
CA TYR A 33 12.62 -18.30 -28.73
C TYR A 33 14.01 -18.87 -29.00
N ARG A 34 14.99 -17.98 -29.05
CA ARG A 34 16.41 -18.36 -29.11
C ARG A 34 17.07 -18.06 -27.77
N VAL A 35 18.06 -18.89 -27.46
CA VAL A 35 18.94 -18.74 -26.32
C VAL A 35 20.33 -18.43 -26.84
N ARG A 36 20.98 -17.40 -26.35
CA ARG A 36 22.33 -17.02 -26.73
C ARG A 36 23.10 -16.42 -25.57
N SER A 37 24.42 -16.34 -25.66
CA SER A 37 25.20 -15.60 -24.71
C SER A 37 24.88 -14.11 -24.82
N ALA A 38 24.56 -13.47 -23.69
CA ALA A 38 24.41 -12.01 -23.61
C ALA A 38 25.77 -11.32 -23.60
N PRO A 39 25.87 -10.07 -24.08
CA PRO A 39 27.11 -9.31 -24.02
C PRO A 39 27.53 -9.08 -22.56
N ALA A 40 28.69 -9.60 -22.18
CA ALA A 40 29.19 -9.51 -20.80
C ALA A 40 29.72 -8.12 -20.42
N GLU A 41 29.95 -7.25 -21.38
CA GLU A 41 30.71 -6.01 -21.20
C GLU A 41 29.85 -4.81 -20.72
N GLU A 42 28.52 -4.90 -20.76
CA GLU A 42 27.65 -3.74 -20.56
C GLU A 42 27.00 -3.66 -19.18
N LEU A 43 27.24 -4.64 -18.30
CA LEU A 43 26.55 -4.66 -16.99
C LEU A 43 27.38 -3.97 -15.91
N HIS A 44 27.41 -2.66 -15.94
CA HIS A 44 27.79 -1.87 -14.78
C HIS A 44 26.61 -1.86 -13.77
N MET A 45 26.71 -2.71 -12.76
CA MET A 45 25.84 -2.63 -11.59
C MET A 45 26.33 -1.49 -10.69
N GLU A 46 25.82 -0.31 -10.91
CA GLU A 46 26.00 0.76 -9.93
C GLU A 46 25.12 0.51 -8.71
N THR A 47 25.72 0.53 -7.53
CA THR A 47 24.97 0.45 -6.28
C THR A 47 23.91 1.54 -6.25
N PRO A 48 22.64 1.22 -5.95
CA PRO A 48 21.57 2.20 -6.00
C PRO A 48 21.79 3.33 -4.99
N LYS A 49 21.56 4.55 -5.41
CA LYS A 49 21.65 5.71 -4.52
C LYS A 49 20.45 5.70 -3.56
N LEU A 50 20.73 5.51 -2.29
CA LEU A 50 19.73 5.57 -1.24
C LEU A 50 19.54 7.02 -0.74
N PRO A 51 18.34 7.37 -0.26
CA PRO A 51 18.11 8.67 0.38
C PRO A 51 18.84 8.72 1.73
N ASP A 52 19.28 9.91 2.11
CA ASP A 52 19.79 10.14 3.47
C ASP A 52 18.61 10.20 4.46
N LEU A 53 18.59 9.27 5.39
CA LEU A 53 17.54 9.14 6.41
C LEU A 53 17.88 9.85 7.72
N SER A 54 19.09 10.36 7.90
CA SER A 54 19.60 10.89 9.16
C SER A 54 18.87 12.14 9.65
N GLY A 55 18.34 12.94 8.72
CA GLY A 55 17.59 14.16 9.02
C GLY A 55 16.14 13.94 9.49
N TYR A 56 15.59 12.73 9.30
CA TYR A 56 14.20 12.42 9.66
C TYR A 56 14.12 11.85 11.08
N THR A 57 14.11 12.76 12.07
CA THR A 57 14.11 12.43 13.51
C THR A 57 12.98 13.15 14.23
N LYS A 58 12.60 12.66 15.41
CA LYS A 58 11.63 13.33 16.28
C LYS A 58 12.07 14.77 16.61
N ASP A 59 13.34 14.99 16.90
CA ASP A 59 13.87 16.33 17.23
C ASP A 59 13.72 17.27 16.04
N ALA A 60 13.92 16.79 14.82
CA ALA A 60 13.67 17.57 13.61
C ALA A 60 12.18 17.90 13.44
N VAL A 61 11.26 16.98 13.80
CA VAL A 61 9.82 17.28 13.84
C VAL A 61 9.49 18.34 14.88
N LEU A 62 10.02 18.20 16.09
CA LEU A 62 9.79 19.17 17.16
C LEU A 62 10.33 20.59 16.80
N ALA A 63 11.43 20.64 16.06
CA ALA A 63 12.00 21.90 15.58
C ALA A 63 11.13 22.62 14.53
N LYS A 64 10.21 21.91 13.86
CA LYS A 64 9.25 22.47 12.90
C LYS A 64 8.01 23.08 13.55
N ILE A 65 7.75 22.81 14.83
CA ILE A 65 6.59 23.36 15.54
C ILE A 65 6.72 24.89 15.59
N PRO A 66 5.71 25.63 15.07
CA PRO A 66 5.78 27.09 15.04
C PRO A 66 5.94 27.69 16.43
N ARG A 67 6.85 28.65 16.56
CA ARG A 67 6.96 29.49 17.73
C ARG A 67 6.19 30.76 17.44
N GLY A 68 5.09 31.01 18.15
CA GLY A 68 4.26 32.16 17.84
C GLY A 68 3.13 32.37 18.84
N HIS A 69 2.18 33.19 18.46
CA HIS A 69 0.99 33.48 19.25
C HIS A 69 0.02 32.29 19.29
N LYS A 70 -0.78 32.24 20.32
CA LYS A 70 -1.87 31.27 20.48
C LYS A 70 -2.89 31.46 19.34
N GLY A 71 -3.27 30.36 18.69
CA GLY A 71 -4.31 30.36 17.68
C GLY A 71 -5.69 30.61 18.26
N LYS A 72 -6.63 30.93 17.39
CA LYS A 72 -8.03 31.14 17.76
C LYS A 72 -8.84 29.87 17.57
N VAL A 73 -9.66 29.51 18.55
CA VAL A 73 -10.60 28.39 18.48
C VAL A 73 -12.01 28.93 18.21
N VAL A 74 -12.66 28.43 17.13
CA VAL A 74 -13.97 28.89 16.69
C VAL A 74 -14.87 27.70 16.38
N VAL A 75 -16.10 27.71 16.84
CA VAL A 75 -17.11 26.67 16.52
C VAL A 75 -18.06 27.19 15.45
N ARG A 76 -18.20 26.43 14.35
CA ARG A 76 -19.04 26.79 13.19
C ARG A 76 -19.95 25.64 12.79
N ARG A 77 -21.04 25.95 12.07
CA ARG A 77 -21.90 24.94 11.45
C ARG A 77 -21.12 24.10 10.44
N MET A 78 -21.02 22.81 10.68
CA MET A 78 -20.18 21.88 9.95
C MET A 78 -20.59 21.74 8.47
N LEU A 79 -21.86 21.54 8.18
CA LEU A 79 -22.34 21.22 6.84
C LEU A 79 -22.30 22.37 5.84
N ARG A 80 -22.00 23.59 6.32
CA ARG A 80 -21.82 24.78 5.46
C ARG A 80 -20.35 25.04 5.10
N GLN A 81 -19.43 24.22 5.61
CA GLN A 81 -18.00 24.40 5.40
C GLN A 81 -17.56 23.57 4.19
N ASP A 82 -17.01 24.20 3.16
CA ASP A 82 -16.52 23.52 1.96
C ASP A 82 -15.45 22.47 2.29
N ALA A 83 -14.56 22.80 3.23
CA ALA A 83 -13.52 21.88 3.70
C ALA A 83 -14.04 20.56 4.30
N LEU A 84 -15.31 20.48 4.66
CA LEU A 84 -15.90 19.30 5.29
C LEU A 84 -16.94 18.58 4.43
N LYS A 85 -17.38 19.17 3.31
CA LYS A 85 -18.45 18.60 2.47
C LYS A 85 -18.14 17.18 2.00
N ASP A 86 -16.91 16.90 1.59
CA ASP A 86 -16.49 15.60 1.09
C ASP A 86 -16.57 14.50 2.14
N PHE A 87 -16.42 14.85 3.41
CA PHE A 87 -16.45 13.88 4.52
C PHE A 87 -17.82 13.74 5.16
N THR A 88 -18.63 14.79 5.07
CA THR A 88 -19.93 14.87 5.77
C THR A 88 -21.12 14.61 4.86
N GLY A 89 -20.94 14.58 3.54
CA GLY A 89 -22.02 14.46 2.55
C GLY A 89 -22.96 15.66 2.51
N GLY A 90 -22.53 16.81 3.05
CA GLY A 90 -23.29 18.06 3.03
C GLY A 90 -24.71 17.93 3.62
N ASN A 91 -25.66 18.66 3.04
CA ASN A 91 -27.04 18.69 3.53
C ASN A 91 -27.79 17.35 3.33
N GLU A 92 -27.34 16.49 2.40
CA GLU A 92 -27.97 15.18 2.16
C GLU A 92 -27.87 14.26 3.36
N ARG A 93 -26.83 14.41 4.18
CA ARG A 93 -26.62 13.65 5.42
C ARG A 93 -26.95 14.44 6.69
N LEU A 94 -27.67 15.54 6.59
CA LEU A 94 -28.01 16.42 7.73
C LEU A 94 -28.64 15.65 8.88
N ARG A 95 -29.58 14.75 8.61
CA ARG A 95 -30.27 13.95 9.64
C ARG A 95 -29.31 13.09 10.45
N GLU A 96 -28.40 12.39 9.76
CA GLU A 96 -27.39 11.57 10.42
C GLU A 96 -26.51 12.39 11.38
N TRP A 97 -26.06 13.55 10.93
CA TRP A 97 -25.22 14.42 11.75
C TRP A 97 -25.97 15.06 12.92
N ILE A 98 -27.28 15.38 12.75
CA ILE A 98 -28.14 15.83 13.85
C ILE A 98 -28.27 14.71 14.91
N GLU A 99 -28.48 13.48 14.48
CA GLU A 99 -28.58 12.33 15.38
C GLU A 99 -27.25 12.10 16.13
N ARG A 100 -26.12 12.15 15.45
CA ARG A 100 -24.80 12.01 16.07
C ARG A 100 -24.48 13.10 17.07
N GLN A 101 -24.68 14.35 16.72
CA GLN A 101 -24.34 15.48 17.60
C GLN A 101 -25.47 15.90 18.53
N GLN A 102 -26.64 15.28 18.43
CA GLN A 102 -27.84 15.59 19.21
C GLN A 102 -28.26 17.06 19.11
N GLY A 103 -28.11 17.65 17.92
CA GLY A 103 -28.43 19.04 17.65
C GLY A 103 -27.88 19.47 16.28
N MET A 104 -27.86 20.79 16.05
CA MET A 104 -27.30 21.35 14.81
C MET A 104 -25.81 21.00 14.70
N PRO A 105 -25.40 20.34 13.61
CA PRO A 105 -24.02 19.89 13.48
C PRO A 105 -22.99 21.03 13.40
N HIS A 106 -21.98 20.95 14.26
CA HIS A 106 -20.88 21.90 14.35
C HIS A 106 -19.51 21.21 14.21
N ALA A 107 -18.49 22.00 13.91
CA ALA A 107 -17.09 21.60 13.94
C ALA A 107 -16.26 22.71 14.61
N ILE A 108 -15.14 22.32 15.19
CA ILE A 108 -14.14 23.20 15.81
C ILE A 108 -13.16 23.61 14.71
N PHE A 109 -12.88 24.90 14.58
CA PHE A 109 -11.88 25.46 13.67
C PHE A 109 -10.76 26.11 14.47
N ILE A 110 -9.53 25.76 14.13
CA ILE A 110 -8.30 26.40 14.62
C ILE A 110 -7.84 27.37 13.56
N GLU A 111 -7.73 28.64 13.89
CA GLU A 111 -7.38 29.73 12.96
C GLU A 111 -6.19 30.53 13.47
N GLY A 112 -5.20 30.71 12.63
CA GLY A 112 -3.97 31.47 12.93
C GLY A 112 -3.26 30.97 14.18
N GLY A 113 -1.95 30.94 14.19
CA GLY A 113 -1.17 30.56 15.36
C GLY A 113 -1.23 29.08 15.76
N LEU A 114 -0.67 28.75 16.92
CA LEU A 114 -0.55 27.40 17.46
C LEU A 114 -1.62 27.15 18.53
N VAL A 115 -2.23 25.97 18.51
CA VAL A 115 -3.19 25.48 19.52
C VAL A 115 -2.77 24.10 19.98
N THR A 116 -2.92 23.83 21.27
CA THR A 116 -2.71 22.51 21.89
C THR A 116 -4.04 21.87 22.31
N ALA A 117 -4.02 20.61 22.74
CA ALA A 117 -5.23 19.96 23.29
C ALA A 117 -5.71 20.66 24.58
N GLN A 118 -4.79 21.16 25.40
CA GLN A 118 -5.13 21.92 26.59
C GLN A 118 -5.83 23.23 26.21
N ASP A 119 -5.33 23.96 25.21
CA ASP A 119 -5.99 25.19 24.72
C ASP A 119 -7.41 24.93 24.22
N LEU A 120 -7.66 23.77 23.59
CA LEU A 120 -9.00 23.38 23.18
C LEU A 120 -9.92 23.16 24.39
N ALA A 121 -9.43 22.48 25.44
CA ALA A 121 -10.21 22.24 26.66
C ALA A 121 -10.51 23.55 27.42
N GLU A 122 -9.58 24.49 27.42
CA GLU A 122 -9.82 25.83 28.03
C GLU A 122 -10.83 26.67 27.23
N ALA A 123 -10.89 26.51 25.91
CA ALA A 123 -11.71 27.35 25.04
C ALA A 123 -13.13 26.80 24.79
N LEU A 124 -13.39 25.54 25.08
CA LEU A 124 -14.61 24.84 24.67
C LEU A 124 -15.33 24.21 25.87
N PRO A 125 -16.66 24.10 25.82
CA PRO A 125 -17.41 23.38 26.83
C PRO A 125 -17.13 21.86 26.76
N ASP A 126 -17.22 21.19 27.89
CA ASP A 126 -16.99 19.73 28.04
C ASP A 126 -17.83 18.87 27.09
N SER A 127 -19.00 19.35 26.71
CA SER A 127 -19.86 18.66 25.74
C SER A 127 -19.26 18.60 24.32
N GLN A 128 -18.28 19.42 24.02
CA GLN A 128 -17.61 19.50 22.71
C GLN A 128 -16.18 18.97 22.76
N PHE A 129 -15.43 19.34 23.80
CA PHE A 129 -14.07 18.89 24.03
C PHE A 129 -13.78 18.88 25.54
N ALA A 130 -13.40 17.75 26.10
CA ALA A 130 -13.23 17.61 27.54
C ALA A 130 -11.96 16.88 27.93
N GLU A 131 -11.35 17.26 29.03
CA GLU A 131 -10.35 16.45 29.73
C GLU A 131 -11.08 15.44 30.62
N GLN A 132 -10.95 14.13 30.31
CA GLN A 132 -11.57 13.04 31.06
C GLN A 132 -10.72 12.55 32.24
N ALA A 133 -9.41 12.71 32.14
CA ALA A 133 -8.41 12.41 33.15
C ALA A 133 -7.14 13.22 32.81
N PRO A 134 -6.20 13.41 33.75
CA PRO A 134 -5.00 14.19 33.48
C PRO A 134 -4.30 13.80 32.19
N GLY A 135 -4.28 14.71 31.21
CA GLY A 135 -3.71 14.50 29.86
C GLY A 135 -4.51 13.57 28.94
N VAL A 136 -5.74 13.19 29.27
CA VAL A 136 -6.62 12.40 28.41
C VAL A 136 -7.81 13.23 27.99
N TYR A 137 -7.89 13.57 26.74
CA TYR A 137 -8.92 14.43 26.17
C TYR A 137 -9.84 13.66 25.23
N ILE A 138 -11.12 14.07 25.16
CA ILE A 138 -12.07 13.56 24.19
C ILE A 138 -12.63 14.70 23.33
N ALA A 139 -12.50 14.59 22.02
CA ALA A 139 -13.18 15.44 21.07
C ALA A 139 -14.53 14.80 20.67
N ARG A 140 -15.60 15.59 20.74
CA ARG A 140 -16.96 15.22 20.34
C ARG A 140 -17.46 15.95 19.11
N LEU A 141 -16.63 16.83 18.55
CA LEU A 141 -16.85 17.50 17.28
C LEU A 141 -15.64 17.26 16.37
N PRO A 142 -15.80 17.30 15.04
CA PRO A 142 -14.68 17.39 14.13
C PRO A 142 -13.80 18.60 14.44
N ILE A 143 -12.48 18.43 14.28
CA ILE A 143 -11.49 19.50 14.45
C ILE A 143 -10.84 19.77 13.10
N VAL A 144 -10.86 21.03 12.68
CA VAL A 144 -10.26 21.52 11.44
C VAL A 144 -9.14 22.49 11.77
N VAL A 145 -7.93 22.17 11.35
CA VAL A 145 -6.80 23.09 11.36
C VAL A 145 -6.82 23.87 10.06
N ALA A 146 -7.17 25.16 10.12
CA ALA A 146 -7.26 25.99 8.93
C ALA A 146 -5.86 26.34 8.36
N ALA A 147 -5.81 26.76 7.10
CA ALA A 147 -4.59 27.25 6.48
C ALA A 147 -3.96 28.37 7.33
N GLY A 148 -2.65 28.27 7.56
CA GLY A 148 -1.90 29.21 8.40
C GLY A 148 -2.05 29.00 9.92
N ALA A 149 -2.76 27.97 10.35
CA ALA A 149 -2.86 27.54 11.74
C ALA A 149 -2.05 26.26 11.98
N ALA A 150 -1.80 25.97 13.26
CA ALA A 150 -1.14 24.75 13.69
C ALA A 150 -1.85 24.11 14.89
N LEU A 151 -1.96 22.77 14.88
CA LEU A 151 -2.34 21.98 16.05
C LEU A 151 -1.15 21.13 16.49
N HIS A 152 -0.81 21.22 17.76
CA HIS A 152 0.16 20.31 18.37
C HIS A 152 -0.48 19.49 19.49
N VAL A 153 -0.53 18.18 19.29
CA VAL A 153 -0.88 17.20 20.32
C VAL A 153 0.42 16.54 20.75
N GLY A 154 1.00 17.02 21.83
CA GLY A 154 2.33 16.63 22.31
C GLY A 154 2.27 15.75 23.54
N LYS A 155 3.43 15.52 24.18
CA LYS A 155 3.63 14.64 25.33
C LYS A 155 2.75 14.96 26.55
N GLU A 156 2.28 16.19 26.68
CA GLU A 156 1.37 16.61 27.76
C GLU A 156 -0.05 16.01 27.54
N THR A 157 -0.35 15.65 26.31
CA THR A 157 -1.57 14.93 25.92
C THR A 157 -1.25 13.46 25.79
N ARG A 158 -1.46 12.70 26.86
CA ARG A 158 -1.22 11.24 26.86
C ARG A 158 -2.10 10.53 25.84
N GLU A 159 -3.36 11.00 25.69
CA GLU A 159 -4.30 10.45 24.73
C GLU A 159 -5.31 11.50 24.26
N LEU A 160 -5.49 11.60 22.94
CA LEU A 160 -6.60 12.31 22.30
C LEU A 160 -7.59 11.27 21.77
N ARG A 161 -8.77 11.20 22.36
CA ARG A 161 -9.88 10.36 21.95
C ARG A 161 -10.78 11.09 20.99
N LEU A 162 -11.16 10.44 19.91
CA LEU A 162 -12.12 10.96 18.93
C LEU A 162 -13.41 10.17 19.04
N SER A 163 -14.50 10.79 19.48
CA SER A 163 -15.78 10.11 19.69
C SER A 163 -16.39 9.61 18.39
N GLN A 164 -16.60 8.31 18.29
CA GLN A 164 -17.25 7.67 17.15
C GLN A 164 -18.74 8.07 17.08
N GLU A 165 -19.44 8.01 18.19
CA GLU A 165 -20.87 8.28 18.26
C GLU A 165 -21.18 9.73 17.87
N ARG A 166 -20.35 10.66 18.31
CA ARG A 166 -20.52 12.10 18.05
C ARG A 166 -19.95 12.53 16.70
N GLY A 167 -19.26 11.63 15.98
CA GLY A 167 -18.74 11.90 14.66
C GLY A 167 -17.50 12.80 14.65
N ALA A 168 -16.62 12.67 15.64
CA ALA A 168 -15.37 13.42 15.68
C ALA A 168 -14.37 12.86 14.65
N PHE A 169 -13.60 13.73 14.00
CA PHE A 169 -12.48 13.42 13.11
C PHE A 169 -11.57 14.64 12.98
N LEU A 170 -10.38 14.45 12.39
CA LEU A 170 -9.39 15.50 12.21
C LEU A 170 -9.20 15.83 10.73
N VAL A 171 -9.26 17.13 10.40
CA VAL A 171 -8.91 17.66 9.08
C VAL A 171 -7.80 18.70 9.26
N ASN A 172 -6.68 18.47 8.60
CA ASN A 172 -5.55 19.40 8.58
C ASN A 172 -5.45 20.09 7.22
N ASP A 173 -5.66 21.38 7.20
CA ASP A 173 -5.43 22.27 6.06
C ASP A 173 -4.28 23.26 6.32
N GLY A 174 -3.59 23.11 7.44
CA GLY A 174 -2.44 23.88 7.90
C GLY A 174 -1.27 23.01 8.32
N LEU A 175 -0.87 23.08 9.57
CA LEU A 175 0.19 22.27 10.17
C LEU A 175 -0.38 21.42 11.31
N MET A 176 -0.08 20.13 11.33
CA MET A 176 -0.48 19.25 12.42
C MET A 176 0.71 18.42 12.92
N PHE A 177 0.90 18.45 14.23
CA PHE A 177 1.96 17.72 14.92
C PHE A 177 1.36 16.79 15.97
N LEU A 178 1.63 15.49 15.86
CA LEU A 178 1.29 14.47 16.84
C LEU A 178 2.59 13.86 17.34
N THR A 179 3.00 14.19 18.56
CA THR A 179 4.32 13.80 19.09
C THR A 179 4.20 13.22 20.51
N ASP A 180 4.80 12.05 20.72
CA ASP A 180 4.79 11.37 22.03
C ASP A 180 3.37 11.21 22.63
N THR A 181 2.38 10.90 21.80
CA THR A 181 0.97 10.88 22.17
C THR A 181 0.25 9.66 21.62
N ARG A 182 -0.97 9.43 22.09
CA ARG A 182 -1.91 8.46 21.52
C ARG A 182 -3.10 9.17 20.90
N VAL A 183 -3.52 8.76 19.71
CA VAL A 183 -4.78 9.21 19.10
C VAL A 183 -5.65 7.97 18.85
N THR A 184 -6.83 7.95 19.44
CA THR A 184 -7.71 6.77 19.43
C THR A 184 -9.10 7.13 18.90
N ALA A 185 -9.59 6.42 17.87
CA ALA A 185 -11.01 6.40 17.62
C ALA A 185 -11.69 5.73 18.81
N TRP A 186 -12.59 6.44 19.48
CA TRP A 186 -13.13 6.04 20.77
C TRP A 186 -14.63 5.79 20.70
N ARG A 187 -15.05 4.61 21.15
CA ARG A 187 -16.46 4.27 21.30
C ARG A 187 -16.86 4.54 22.74
N GLU A 188 -17.59 5.64 22.95
CA GLU A 188 -17.97 6.09 24.30
C GLU A 188 -18.86 5.06 25.01
N ALA A 189 -19.77 4.39 24.28
CA ALA A 189 -20.64 3.36 24.81
C ALA A 189 -19.88 2.14 25.39
N ASP A 190 -18.75 1.77 24.76
CA ASP A 190 -17.92 0.65 25.18
C ASP A 190 -16.79 1.09 26.14
N ASN A 191 -16.63 2.41 26.32
CA ASN A 191 -15.51 3.03 27.02
C ASN A 191 -14.17 2.47 26.55
N GLY A 192 -13.98 2.37 25.24
CA GLY A 192 -12.82 1.74 24.62
C GLY A 192 -12.57 2.16 23.16
N PRO A 193 -11.47 1.68 22.55
CA PRO A 193 -11.20 1.91 21.15
C PRO A 193 -12.34 1.42 20.25
N ALA A 194 -12.68 2.21 19.23
CA ALA A 194 -13.67 1.86 18.22
C ALA A 194 -13.10 0.82 17.23
N THR A 195 -12.79 -0.38 17.74
CA THR A 195 -12.25 -1.47 16.93
C THR A 195 -13.16 -1.81 15.76
N PHE A 196 -12.57 -2.28 14.67
CA PHE A 196 -13.27 -2.58 13.42
C PHE A 196 -14.38 -3.61 13.62
N ARG A 197 -15.59 -3.31 13.14
CA ARG A 197 -16.73 -4.21 13.07
C ARG A 197 -17.18 -4.45 11.63
N GLU A 198 -17.45 -3.38 10.89
CA GLU A 198 -17.86 -3.47 9.49
C GLU A 198 -17.31 -2.30 8.65
N ALA A 199 -17.26 -2.49 7.32
CA ALA A 199 -16.56 -1.58 6.40
C ALA A 199 -17.18 -0.17 6.36
N LYS A 200 -18.48 -0.06 6.37
CA LYS A 200 -19.21 1.21 6.24
C LYS A 200 -19.56 1.88 7.58
N GLU A 201 -19.28 1.22 8.71
CA GLU A 201 -19.44 1.83 10.03
C GLU A 201 -18.48 3.02 10.14
N PHE A 202 -19.04 4.20 10.42
CA PHE A 202 -18.21 5.39 10.64
C PHE A 202 -17.23 5.14 11.78
N ARG A 203 -15.94 5.36 11.49
CA ARG A 203 -14.89 5.47 12.50
C ARG A 203 -14.16 6.80 12.30
N PRO A 204 -13.79 7.49 13.39
CA PRO A 204 -12.92 8.66 13.32
C PRO A 204 -11.70 8.43 12.43
N PHE A 205 -11.22 9.49 11.77
CA PHE A 205 -10.08 9.47 10.87
C PHE A 205 -9.30 10.77 10.96
N LEU A 206 -8.11 10.78 10.36
CA LEU A 206 -7.28 11.96 10.16
C LEU A 206 -7.00 12.13 8.67
N VAL A 207 -7.31 13.30 8.13
CA VAL A 207 -6.92 13.69 6.78
C VAL A 207 -6.15 15.00 6.81
N SER A 208 -4.97 15.00 6.20
CA SER A 208 -4.14 16.17 5.94
C SER A 208 -4.21 16.42 4.44
N TRP A 209 -4.72 17.57 3.99
CA TRP A 209 -5.01 17.76 2.61
C TRP A 209 -4.67 19.12 2.04
N GLY A 210 -4.53 19.22 0.74
CA GLY A 210 -4.18 20.43 -0.02
C GLY A 210 -3.08 21.24 0.61
N GLY A 211 -1.92 21.35 0.20
CA GLY A 211 -0.83 22.22 0.69
C GLY A 211 -0.54 22.20 2.20
N SER A 212 -1.09 21.24 2.94
CA SER A 212 -0.88 21.09 4.38
C SER A 212 0.33 20.19 4.67
N GLU A 213 0.81 20.23 5.91
CA GLU A 213 1.89 19.37 6.37
C GLU A 213 1.49 18.60 7.63
N LEU A 214 1.74 17.27 7.63
CA LEU A 214 1.44 16.39 8.75
C LEU A 214 2.73 15.80 9.31
N TYR A 215 2.94 15.93 10.60
CA TYR A 215 4.09 15.38 11.32
C TYR A 215 3.64 14.49 12.46
N ILE A 216 3.94 13.21 12.37
CA ILE A 216 3.66 12.21 13.42
C ILE A 216 4.98 11.60 13.84
N ALA A 217 5.31 11.69 15.13
CA ALA A 217 6.54 11.14 15.66
C ALA A 217 6.35 10.49 17.04
N SER A 218 6.88 9.28 17.23
CA SER A 218 6.85 8.55 18.51
C SER A 218 5.43 8.46 19.11
N SER A 219 4.44 8.23 18.27
CA SER A 219 3.03 8.25 18.64
C SER A 219 2.32 6.95 18.29
N VAL A 220 1.17 6.70 18.91
CA VAL A 220 0.35 5.52 18.63
C VAL A 220 -1.03 5.95 18.15
N LEU A 221 -1.43 5.53 16.95
CA LEU A 221 -2.73 5.82 16.38
C LEU A 221 -3.54 4.50 16.28
N THR A 222 -4.78 4.50 16.78
CA THR A 222 -5.54 3.26 16.94
C THR A 222 -6.96 3.38 16.42
N SER A 223 -7.40 2.35 15.66
CA SER A 223 -8.79 2.11 15.23
C SER A 223 -9.39 3.18 14.32
N LEU A 224 -8.55 3.90 13.58
CA LEU A 224 -8.99 4.99 12.71
C LEU A 224 -9.49 4.49 11.34
N GLY A 225 -10.47 5.20 10.79
CA GLY A 225 -10.89 5.10 9.41
C GLY A 225 -11.88 3.99 9.07
N TYR A 226 -12.59 4.20 7.97
CA TYR A 226 -13.63 3.31 7.44
C TYR A 226 -13.68 3.41 5.91
N ASP A 227 -14.51 2.58 5.26
CA ASP A 227 -14.65 2.53 3.81
C ASP A 227 -15.46 3.73 3.28
N ASN A 228 -14.82 4.87 3.26
CA ASN A 228 -15.30 6.11 2.66
C ASN A 228 -14.11 6.90 2.13
N SER A 229 -14.26 7.53 0.97
CA SER A 229 -13.17 8.23 0.28
C SER A 229 -12.37 9.16 1.21
N LYS A 230 -11.04 9.04 1.17
CA LYS A 230 -10.09 9.83 1.98
C LYS A 230 -10.24 9.68 3.52
N SER A 231 -11.25 8.93 4.00
CA SER A 231 -11.51 8.70 5.42
C SER A 231 -10.92 7.37 5.92
N TYR A 232 -9.82 6.92 5.33
CA TYR A 232 -9.31 5.55 5.46
C TYR A 232 -8.50 5.27 6.73
N GLY A 233 -8.14 6.27 7.51
CA GLY A 233 -7.30 6.12 8.71
C GLY A 233 -6.48 7.38 8.91
N VAL A 234 -5.20 7.32 8.54
CA VAL A 234 -4.34 8.49 8.38
C VAL A 234 -4.10 8.70 6.89
N SER A 235 -4.49 9.87 6.39
CA SER A 235 -4.39 10.20 4.96
C SER A 235 -3.68 11.54 4.73
N ILE A 236 -2.83 11.58 3.71
CA ILE A 236 -2.24 12.81 3.16
C ILE A 236 -2.69 12.92 1.71
N THR A 237 -3.58 13.86 1.40
CA THR A 237 -4.26 13.89 0.12
C THR A 237 -4.35 15.29 -0.48
N GLN A 238 -4.28 15.38 -1.81
CA GLN A 238 -4.65 16.62 -2.50
C GLN A 238 -6.16 16.87 -2.36
N TYR A 239 -6.58 18.09 -2.54
CA TYR A 239 -7.99 18.46 -2.67
C TYR A 239 -8.68 17.67 -3.78
N THR A 240 -10.01 17.60 -3.73
CA THR A 240 -10.78 17.19 -4.91
C THR A 240 -10.48 18.12 -6.10
N PRO A 241 -10.59 17.65 -7.35
CA PRO A 241 -10.26 18.45 -8.52
C PRO A 241 -10.88 19.86 -8.51
N ASN A 242 -12.17 19.97 -8.21
CA ASN A 242 -12.87 21.26 -8.15
C ASN A 242 -12.32 22.22 -7.08
N MET A 243 -11.91 21.71 -5.95
CA MET A 243 -11.28 22.52 -4.89
C MET A 243 -9.86 22.90 -5.27
N HIS A 244 -9.10 21.97 -5.85
CA HIS A 244 -7.75 22.21 -6.29
C HIS A 244 -7.67 23.32 -7.35
N GLU A 245 -8.53 23.26 -8.38
CA GLU A 245 -8.63 24.32 -9.39
C GLU A 245 -8.89 25.70 -8.79
N ARG A 246 -9.73 25.77 -7.76
CA ARG A 246 -10.07 27.03 -7.09
C ARG A 246 -8.98 27.54 -6.16
N LEU A 247 -8.34 26.67 -5.40
CA LEU A 247 -7.42 27.06 -4.31
C LEU A 247 -5.96 27.06 -4.74
N GLN A 248 -5.60 26.26 -5.74
CA GLN A 248 -4.25 26.16 -6.34
C GLN A 248 -3.12 26.09 -5.30
N ARG A 249 -3.29 25.26 -4.27
CA ARG A 249 -2.27 25.05 -3.25
C ARG A 249 -1.29 23.97 -3.67
N ALA A 250 -0.10 24.02 -3.06
CA ALA A 250 0.93 22.98 -3.25
C ALA A 250 0.41 21.59 -2.92
N GLU A 251 1.10 20.57 -3.40
CA GLU A 251 0.84 19.19 -3.01
C GLU A 251 1.10 18.99 -1.50
N PRO A 252 0.28 18.21 -0.82
CA PRO A 252 0.46 17.93 0.60
C PRO A 252 1.69 17.06 0.84
N THR A 253 2.29 17.20 2.01
CA THR A 253 3.46 16.43 2.44
C THR A 253 3.40 16.10 3.93
N GLY A 254 4.36 15.32 4.42
CA GLY A 254 4.45 15.02 5.84
C GLY A 254 5.47 13.95 6.18
N TRP A 255 5.75 13.82 7.47
CA TRP A 255 6.62 12.78 8.01
C TRP A 255 5.89 11.97 9.06
N LEU A 256 5.88 10.66 8.89
CA LEU A 256 5.39 9.69 9.86
C LEU A 256 6.59 8.87 10.29
N ILE A 257 7.07 9.08 11.52
CA ILE A 257 8.31 8.48 11.99
C ILE A 257 8.17 7.84 13.37
N ASP A 258 8.80 6.68 13.54
CA ASP A 258 8.93 5.97 14.81
C ASP A 258 7.61 5.81 15.58
N SER A 259 6.53 5.52 14.85
CA SER A 259 5.15 5.51 15.35
C SER A 259 4.44 4.18 15.06
N GLU A 260 3.31 3.94 15.73
CA GLU A 260 2.52 2.72 15.58
C GLU A 260 1.11 3.02 15.06
N PHE A 261 0.65 2.25 14.07
CA PHE A 261 -0.66 2.37 13.42
C PHE A 261 -1.39 1.04 13.48
N VAL A 262 -2.49 0.98 14.24
CA VAL A 262 -3.14 -0.27 14.64
C VAL A 262 -4.62 -0.25 14.32
N ASP A 263 -5.13 -1.31 13.69
CA ASP A 263 -6.56 -1.50 13.40
C ASP A 263 -7.19 -0.35 12.60
N HIS A 264 -6.41 0.27 11.71
CA HIS A 264 -6.95 1.25 10.76
C HIS A 264 -7.65 0.56 9.59
N TRP A 265 -8.56 1.26 8.90
CA TRP A 265 -9.07 0.77 7.61
C TRP A 265 -7.93 0.63 6.59
N TYR A 266 -7.13 1.69 6.38
CA TYR A 266 -5.76 1.65 5.84
C TYR A 266 -4.82 2.21 6.90
N GLY A 267 -3.70 1.58 7.14
CA GLY A 267 -2.71 2.09 8.09
C GLY A 267 -2.25 3.49 7.71
N PHE A 268 -1.90 3.68 6.45
CA PHE A 268 -1.60 4.96 5.81
C PHE A 268 -2.11 4.99 4.38
N TYR A 269 -2.59 6.15 3.93
CA TYR A 269 -2.99 6.43 2.55
C TYR A 269 -2.46 7.79 2.10
N CYS A 270 -2.03 7.92 0.84
CA CYS A 270 -1.84 9.23 0.24
C CYS A 270 -2.32 9.28 -1.21
N TYR A 271 -2.60 10.49 -1.67
CA TYR A 271 -3.15 10.79 -2.99
C TYR A 271 -2.58 12.12 -3.48
N GLU A 272 -1.90 12.12 -4.64
CA GLU A 272 -1.24 13.31 -5.17
C GLU A 272 -0.41 14.06 -4.11
N ALA A 273 0.37 13.30 -3.36
CA ALA A 273 1.25 13.82 -2.31
C ALA A 273 2.72 13.72 -2.76
N GLN A 274 3.56 14.64 -2.26
CA GLN A 274 4.97 14.64 -2.63
C GLN A 274 5.89 14.55 -1.41
N ASN A 275 7.04 13.90 -1.59
CA ASN A 275 8.14 13.87 -0.61
C ASN A 275 7.68 13.45 0.81
N VAL A 276 6.67 12.58 0.89
CA VAL A 276 6.22 12.03 2.16
C VAL A 276 7.24 11.04 2.68
N VAL A 277 7.57 11.13 3.97
CA VAL A 277 8.49 10.21 4.65
C VAL A 277 7.74 9.34 5.63
N ILE A 278 7.83 8.03 5.43
CA ILE A 278 7.23 7.00 6.28
C ILE A 278 8.38 6.12 6.77
N LYS A 279 8.89 6.38 7.98
CA LYS A 279 10.14 5.78 8.45
C LYS A 279 10.03 5.22 9.87
N GLY A 280 10.52 3.99 10.05
CA GLY A 280 10.66 3.38 11.38
C GLY A 280 9.34 3.05 12.08
N ASN A 281 8.24 2.98 11.34
CA ASN A 281 6.92 2.77 11.93
C ASN A 281 6.55 1.28 12.00
N THR A 282 5.61 0.97 12.88
CA THR A 282 4.92 -0.31 12.93
C THR A 282 3.47 -0.15 12.45
N TYR A 283 3.11 -0.89 11.40
CA TYR A 283 1.76 -1.01 10.89
C TYR A 283 1.26 -2.42 11.15
N ARG A 284 0.30 -2.59 12.04
CA ARG A 284 -0.19 -3.93 12.38
C ARG A 284 -1.70 -4.03 12.46
N ASP A 285 -2.20 -5.20 12.10
CA ASP A 285 -3.61 -5.56 12.20
C ASP A 285 -4.56 -4.63 11.43
N ASN A 286 -4.03 -3.86 10.46
CA ASN A 286 -4.83 -2.97 9.63
C ASN A 286 -5.77 -3.78 8.73
N ILE A 287 -6.91 -3.20 8.36
CA ILE A 287 -8.00 -3.97 7.75
C ILE A 287 -7.72 -4.29 6.30
N VAL A 288 -7.39 -3.30 5.48
CA VAL A 288 -7.23 -3.48 4.03
C VAL A 288 -5.77 -3.45 3.61
N TYR A 289 -5.06 -2.37 3.91
CA TYR A 289 -3.65 -2.18 3.60
C TYR A 289 -2.87 -1.69 4.81
N GLY A 290 -1.61 -2.04 4.90
CA GLY A 290 -0.70 -1.42 5.87
C GLY A 290 -0.33 0.00 5.43
N ILE A 291 0.32 0.12 4.27
CA ILE A 291 0.76 1.40 3.66
C ILE A 291 0.27 1.40 2.21
N ASP A 292 -0.47 2.44 1.80
CA ASP A 292 -1.09 2.55 0.47
C ASP A 292 -0.94 3.97 -0.14
N PRO A 293 0.23 4.37 -0.62
CA PRO A 293 0.39 5.49 -1.54
C PRO A 293 -0.32 5.24 -2.87
N HIS A 294 -0.99 6.26 -3.37
CA HIS A 294 -1.88 6.13 -4.51
C HIS A 294 -1.81 7.35 -5.44
N ASP A 295 -2.31 7.20 -6.66
CA ASP A 295 -2.55 8.22 -7.69
C ASP A 295 -1.53 9.38 -7.72
N ARG A 296 -0.52 9.28 -8.60
CA ARG A 296 0.45 10.35 -8.91
C ARG A 296 1.27 10.90 -7.72
N SER A 297 1.25 10.22 -6.58
CA SER A 297 2.18 10.56 -5.50
C SER A 297 3.61 10.25 -5.91
N HIS A 298 4.60 11.07 -5.50
CA HIS A 298 5.98 10.90 -5.94
C HIS A 298 7.04 11.34 -4.93
N GLY A 299 8.26 10.87 -5.12
CA GLY A 299 9.37 11.22 -4.23
C GLY A 299 9.20 10.69 -2.80
N LEU A 300 8.47 9.59 -2.63
CA LEU A 300 8.16 9.04 -1.32
C LEU A 300 9.33 8.23 -0.76
N ILE A 301 9.55 8.31 0.54
CA ILE A 301 10.50 7.47 1.28
C ILE A 301 9.70 6.56 2.22
N ILE A 302 9.64 5.27 1.92
CA ILE A 302 9.02 4.24 2.75
C ILE A 302 10.16 3.36 3.26
N ALA A 303 10.65 3.63 4.48
CA ALA A 303 11.90 3.06 4.95
C ALA A 303 11.82 2.52 6.39
N GLU A 304 12.48 1.40 6.64
CA GLU A 304 12.65 0.86 7.99
C GLU A 304 11.33 0.56 8.73
N ASN A 305 10.23 0.35 8.00
CA ASN A 305 8.94 0.05 8.61
C ASN A 305 8.75 -1.46 8.80
N THR A 306 7.97 -1.83 9.81
CA THR A 306 7.48 -3.19 10.05
C THR A 306 5.98 -3.23 9.76
N VAL A 307 5.55 -4.07 8.80
CA VAL A 307 4.15 -4.13 8.33
C VAL A 307 3.65 -5.56 8.37
N PHE A 308 2.65 -5.85 9.21
CA PHE A 308 2.17 -7.22 9.37
C PHE A 308 0.71 -7.33 9.80
N GLY A 309 0.14 -8.52 9.59
CA GLY A 309 -1.19 -8.85 10.07
C GLY A 309 -2.33 -8.14 9.34
N THR A 310 -2.09 -7.61 8.13
CA THR A 310 -3.13 -6.97 7.31
C THR A 310 -4.22 -7.99 6.98
N LYS A 311 -5.48 -7.66 7.31
CA LYS A 311 -6.55 -8.66 7.39
C LYS A 311 -7.20 -9.00 6.04
N LYS A 312 -7.19 -8.08 5.06
CA LYS A 312 -7.89 -8.30 3.77
C LYS A 312 -6.99 -8.31 2.55
N LYS A 313 -5.95 -7.47 2.48
CA LYS A 313 -5.13 -7.32 1.28
C LYS A 313 -3.62 -7.28 1.59
N HIS A 314 -2.90 -6.28 1.09
CA HIS A 314 -1.44 -6.23 1.04
C HIS A 314 -0.81 -5.50 2.24
N GLY A 315 0.44 -5.83 2.52
CA GLY A 315 1.22 -5.09 3.52
C GLY A 315 1.52 -3.68 3.05
N ILE A 316 2.37 -3.55 2.04
CA ILE A 316 2.73 -2.28 1.38
C ILE A 316 2.26 -2.37 -0.06
N ILE A 317 1.57 -1.35 -0.54
CA ILE A 317 1.22 -1.20 -1.96
C ILE A 317 1.45 0.24 -2.38
N ILE A 318 2.04 0.45 -3.54
CA ILE A 318 2.00 1.73 -4.26
C ILE A 318 1.25 1.51 -5.56
N SER A 319 0.32 2.39 -5.91
CA SER A 319 -0.62 2.17 -7.01
C SER A 319 -0.96 3.43 -7.78
N ARG A 320 -1.09 3.30 -9.10
CA ARG A 320 -1.47 4.35 -10.04
C ARG A 320 -0.50 5.52 -10.10
N GLU A 321 0.57 5.33 -10.87
CA GLU A 321 1.56 6.38 -11.14
C GLU A 321 2.28 6.91 -9.89
N VAL A 322 2.52 6.05 -8.91
CA VAL A 322 3.42 6.38 -7.80
C VAL A 322 4.86 6.18 -8.26
N ASN A 323 5.58 7.26 -8.46
CA ASN A 323 6.84 7.27 -9.17
C ASN A 323 8.01 7.80 -8.34
N ASP A 324 9.24 7.50 -8.79
CA ASP A 324 10.47 8.10 -8.27
C ASP A 324 10.59 7.99 -6.74
N SER A 325 10.21 6.83 -6.20
CA SER A 325 10.08 6.60 -4.75
C SER A 325 10.97 5.46 -4.27
N TRP A 326 11.23 5.43 -2.97
CA TRP A 326 12.06 4.43 -2.30
C TRP A 326 11.24 3.58 -1.33
N ILE A 327 11.27 2.25 -1.53
CA ILE A 327 10.73 1.27 -0.60
C ILE A 327 11.92 0.44 -0.11
N ILE A 328 12.50 0.82 1.03
CA ILE A 328 13.81 0.32 1.45
C ILE A 328 13.85 -0.13 2.91
N ASN A 329 14.60 -1.20 3.18
CA ASN A 329 14.82 -1.73 4.54
C ASN A 329 13.53 -2.02 5.33
N ASN A 330 12.40 -2.27 4.67
CA ASN A 330 11.16 -2.61 5.37
C ASN A 330 11.09 -4.11 5.66
N GLU A 331 10.37 -4.48 6.71
CA GLU A 331 9.95 -5.85 6.97
C GLU A 331 8.43 -5.97 6.75
N SER A 332 8.00 -6.87 5.85
CA SER A 332 6.59 -7.08 5.53
C SER A 332 6.22 -8.55 5.58
N TYR A 333 5.38 -8.96 6.54
CA TYR A 333 5.08 -10.37 6.77
C TYR A 333 3.66 -10.61 7.30
N ASP A 334 3.21 -11.86 7.19
CA ASP A 334 1.89 -12.32 7.67
C ASP A 334 0.71 -11.45 7.20
N ASN A 335 0.83 -10.87 6.01
CA ASN A 335 -0.26 -10.13 5.40
C ASN A 335 -1.16 -11.09 4.58
N LYS A 336 -2.45 -10.76 4.50
CA LYS A 336 -3.45 -11.64 3.85
C LYS A 336 -3.17 -11.89 2.37
N LEU A 337 -2.59 -10.94 1.67
CA LEU A 337 -2.12 -11.10 0.30
C LEU A 337 -0.61 -10.91 0.22
N SER A 338 -0.11 -10.14 -0.75
CA SER A 338 1.32 -9.92 -0.96
C SER A 338 1.95 -8.98 0.06
N GLY A 339 3.24 -9.17 0.33
CA GLY A 339 3.98 -8.31 1.24
C GLY A 339 4.21 -6.92 0.69
N VAL A 340 4.69 -6.81 -0.55
CA VAL A 340 4.92 -5.55 -1.26
C VAL A 340 4.33 -5.63 -2.66
N VAL A 341 3.63 -4.58 -3.09
CA VAL A 341 3.01 -4.48 -4.43
C VAL A 341 3.35 -3.14 -5.07
N ILE A 342 3.76 -3.19 -6.34
CA ILE A 342 3.95 -2.04 -7.22
C ILE A 342 2.93 -2.20 -8.34
N ASP A 343 1.97 -1.28 -8.44
CA ASP A 343 0.78 -1.49 -9.26
C ASP A 343 0.49 -0.30 -10.17
N ARG A 344 -0.03 -0.58 -11.37
CA ARG A 344 -0.62 0.38 -12.31
C ARG A 344 0.25 1.61 -12.62
N SER A 345 1.18 1.44 -13.57
CA SER A 345 2.03 2.51 -14.08
C SER A 345 2.92 3.21 -13.03
N SER A 346 3.19 2.52 -11.91
CA SER A 346 4.12 3.01 -10.89
C SER A 346 5.55 2.66 -11.31
N VAL A 347 6.33 3.67 -11.73
CA VAL A 347 7.61 3.48 -12.42
C VAL A 347 8.77 4.20 -11.73
N ARG A 348 10.01 3.80 -12.06
CA ARG A 348 11.26 4.38 -11.54
C ARG A 348 11.36 4.36 -10.02
N ASN A 349 10.78 3.33 -9.39
CA ASN A 349 10.91 3.12 -7.97
C ASN A 349 12.08 2.19 -7.66
N LEU A 350 12.71 2.41 -6.51
CA LEU A 350 13.71 1.53 -5.94
C LEU A 350 13.11 0.71 -4.81
N ILE A 351 13.05 -0.61 -4.98
CA ILE A 351 12.63 -1.55 -3.96
C ILE A 351 13.87 -2.31 -3.49
N ALA A 352 14.46 -1.91 -2.34
CA ALA A 352 15.74 -2.44 -1.95
C ALA A 352 15.86 -2.86 -0.48
N TYR A 353 16.60 -3.93 -0.26
CA TYR A 353 16.95 -4.44 1.07
C TYR A 353 15.75 -4.75 1.98
N ASN A 354 14.56 -4.94 1.39
CA ASN A 354 13.39 -5.32 2.16
C ASN A 354 13.43 -6.81 2.53
N ARG A 355 12.90 -7.15 3.69
CA ARG A 355 12.63 -8.51 4.12
C ARG A 355 11.13 -8.80 4.01
N VAL A 356 10.76 -9.64 3.05
CA VAL A 356 9.35 -9.91 2.71
C VAL A 356 9.09 -11.39 2.88
N HIS A 357 8.35 -11.78 3.92
CA HIS A 357 8.27 -13.20 4.25
C HIS A 357 6.93 -13.63 4.86
N GLY A 358 6.60 -14.91 4.69
CA GLY A 358 5.43 -15.51 5.35
C GLY A 358 4.09 -14.90 4.96
N ASN A 359 4.01 -14.13 3.87
CA ASN A 359 2.75 -13.56 3.40
C ASN A 359 1.86 -14.65 2.78
N HIS A 360 0.54 -14.46 2.85
CA HIS A 360 -0.40 -15.48 2.41
C HIS A 360 -0.63 -15.51 0.88
N SER A 361 0.07 -14.67 0.13
CA SER A 361 0.16 -14.70 -1.33
C SER A 361 1.62 -14.57 -1.77
N ASP A 362 1.91 -13.71 -2.74
CA ASP A 362 3.26 -13.48 -3.26
C ASP A 362 4.09 -12.61 -2.29
N GLY A 363 5.41 -12.67 -2.38
CA GLY A 363 6.27 -11.80 -1.61
C GLY A 363 6.24 -10.38 -2.17
N ILE A 364 6.91 -10.14 -3.30
CA ILE A 364 6.90 -8.87 -4.01
C ILE A 364 6.18 -9.05 -5.34
N THR A 365 5.29 -8.13 -5.69
CA THR A 365 4.49 -8.18 -6.92
C THR A 365 4.60 -6.88 -7.69
N LEU A 366 4.80 -6.95 -9.02
CA LEU A 366 4.74 -5.83 -9.94
C LEU A 366 3.61 -6.11 -10.95
N TYR A 367 2.66 -5.18 -11.06
CA TYR A 367 1.55 -5.23 -12.00
C TYR A 367 1.54 -3.97 -12.86
N GLU A 368 1.66 -4.14 -14.19
CA GLU A 368 1.63 -3.05 -15.16
C GLU A 368 2.55 -1.86 -14.77
N SER A 369 3.73 -2.17 -14.24
CA SER A 369 4.63 -1.19 -13.63
C SER A 369 6.08 -1.47 -14.04
N GLY A 370 6.48 -0.90 -15.15
CA GLY A 370 7.82 -1.04 -15.74
C GLY A 370 8.90 -0.20 -15.05
N ASP A 371 10.14 -0.30 -15.56
CA ASP A 371 11.29 0.54 -15.18
C ASP A 371 11.64 0.57 -13.68
N ASN A 372 11.28 -0.46 -12.92
CA ASN A 372 11.56 -0.57 -11.49
C ASN A 372 12.83 -1.39 -11.23
N LEU A 373 13.52 -1.05 -10.14
CA LEU A 373 14.72 -1.76 -9.67
C LEU A 373 14.45 -2.44 -8.33
N LEU A 374 14.59 -3.77 -8.29
CA LEU A 374 14.58 -4.58 -7.07
C LEU A 374 16.01 -4.96 -6.73
N TRP A 375 16.53 -4.49 -5.59
CA TRP A 375 17.92 -4.71 -5.21
C TRP A 375 18.06 -5.32 -3.81
N GLY A 376 18.73 -6.46 -3.71
CA GLY A 376 19.15 -7.04 -2.42
C GLY A 376 17.98 -7.42 -1.49
N ASN A 377 16.76 -7.61 -2.01
CA ASN A 377 15.64 -8.00 -1.18
C ASN A 377 15.71 -9.47 -0.76
N GLN A 378 15.22 -9.77 0.42
CA GLN A 378 15.03 -11.13 0.95
C GLN A 378 13.54 -11.50 0.90
N VAL A 379 13.17 -12.40 -0.01
CA VAL A 379 11.78 -12.78 -0.27
C VAL A 379 11.58 -14.25 0.06
N LEU A 380 11.05 -14.54 1.25
CA LEU A 380 11.18 -15.84 1.89
C LEU A 380 9.82 -16.42 2.32
N ARG A 381 9.62 -17.73 2.10
CA ARG A 381 8.50 -18.50 2.67
C ARG A 381 7.12 -17.90 2.45
N ASN A 382 6.89 -17.18 1.34
CA ASN A 382 5.57 -16.71 0.97
C ASN A 382 4.73 -17.87 0.38
N ARG A 383 3.41 -17.81 0.55
CA ARG A 383 2.52 -18.94 0.18
C ARG A 383 2.29 -19.10 -1.32
N ARG A 384 2.81 -18.19 -2.14
CA ARG A 384 2.78 -18.31 -3.59
C ARG A 384 4.17 -18.06 -4.16
N HIS A 385 4.31 -17.10 -5.06
CA HIS A 385 5.59 -16.77 -5.67
C HIS A 385 6.44 -15.87 -4.77
N GLY A 386 7.74 -15.95 -4.93
CA GLY A 386 8.64 -14.98 -4.29
C GLY A 386 8.46 -13.60 -4.90
N ILE A 387 8.90 -13.43 -6.13
CA ILE A 387 8.73 -12.20 -6.93
C ILE A 387 7.82 -12.53 -8.11
N ARG A 388 6.73 -11.77 -8.26
CA ARG A 388 5.79 -11.91 -9.38
C ARG A 388 5.75 -10.66 -10.21
N ILE A 389 5.86 -10.82 -11.53
CA ILE A 389 5.88 -9.73 -12.50
C ILE A 389 4.82 -10.01 -13.55
N ARG A 390 3.91 -9.06 -13.75
CA ARG A 390 2.84 -9.17 -14.76
C ARG A 390 2.78 -7.90 -15.59
N ASN A 391 2.78 -8.04 -16.92
CA ASN A 391 2.63 -6.91 -17.84
C ASN A 391 3.57 -5.74 -17.54
N SER A 392 4.85 -6.01 -17.24
CA SER A 392 5.81 -5.00 -16.82
C SER A 392 7.13 -5.18 -17.57
N GLU A 393 7.60 -4.13 -18.21
CA GLU A 393 8.84 -4.12 -18.97
C GLU A 393 10.02 -3.51 -18.19
N ASN A 394 11.24 -3.82 -18.61
CA ASN A 394 12.48 -3.24 -18.05
C ASN A 394 12.65 -3.44 -16.55
N ILE A 395 12.23 -4.59 -16.04
CA ILE A 395 12.40 -4.90 -14.61
C ILE A 395 13.83 -5.36 -14.36
N ARG A 396 14.47 -4.76 -13.37
CA ARG A 396 15.83 -5.08 -12.94
C ARG A 396 15.80 -5.75 -11.58
N LEU A 397 16.27 -7.02 -11.53
CA LEU A 397 16.31 -7.83 -10.32
C LEU A 397 17.78 -8.09 -9.97
N TYR A 398 18.34 -7.31 -9.04
CA TYR A 398 19.77 -7.35 -8.72
C TYR A 398 19.99 -7.89 -7.28
N ASP A 399 20.81 -8.93 -7.18
CA ASP A 399 21.23 -9.56 -5.92
C ASP A 399 20.09 -9.94 -4.95
N ASN A 400 18.88 -10.23 -5.46
CA ASN A 400 17.77 -10.64 -4.62
C ASN A 400 17.89 -12.11 -4.16
N LEU A 401 17.47 -12.38 -2.93
CA LEU A 401 17.27 -13.73 -2.42
C LEU A 401 15.77 -14.06 -2.46
N SER A 402 15.36 -14.98 -3.34
CA SER A 402 14.00 -15.50 -3.37
C SER A 402 14.03 -16.99 -3.03
N ALA A 403 13.62 -17.36 -1.81
CA ALA A 403 13.80 -18.70 -1.32
C ALA A 403 12.62 -19.25 -0.53
N MET A 404 12.45 -20.58 -0.65
CA MET A 404 11.45 -21.36 0.10
C MET A 404 10.01 -20.86 -0.07
N ASN A 405 9.70 -20.13 -1.14
CA ASN A 405 8.34 -19.76 -1.48
C ASN A 405 7.59 -20.99 -2.01
N GLN A 406 6.28 -21.09 -1.77
CA GLN A 406 5.55 -22.33 -2.07
C GLN A 406 5.40 -22.61 -3.56
N LEU A 407 5.49 -21.59 -4.40
CA LEU A 407 5.50 -21.73 -5.86
C LEU A 407 6.86 -21.36 -6.44
N THR A 408 6.93 -20.42 -7.33
CA THR A 408 8.12 -20.03 -8.10
C THR A 408 8.93 -18.96 -7.39
N GLY A 409 10.23 -18.98 -7.54
CA GLY A 409 11.13 -17.93 -7.03
C GLY A 409 10.90 -16.60 -7.74
N VAL A 410 10.98 -16.57 -9.07
CA VAL A 410 10.61 -15.44 -9.94
C VAL A 410 9.60 -15.91 -10.96
N TYR A 411 8.40 -15.32 -10.95
CA TYR A 411 7.32 -15.63 -11.89
C TYR A 411 6.97 -14.43 -12.75
N GLY A 412 7.17 -14.55 -14.06
CA GLY A 412 6.85 -13.55 -15.06
C GLY A 412 5.75 -14.01 -16.00
N HIS A 413 4.71 -13.19 -16.21
CA HIS A 413 3.65 -13.53 -17.16
C HIS A 413 2.96 -12.30 -17.73
N ILE A 414 2.32 -12.49 -18.89
CA ILE A 414 1.38 -11.53 -19.45
C ILE A 414 -0.05 -11.90 -19.12
N LYS A 415 -0.94 -10.92 -19.04
CA LYS A 415 -2.37 -11.12 -18.88
C LYS A 415 -3.13 -10.04 -19.64
N ASP A 416 -4.06 -10.45 -20.49
CA ASP A 416 -5.05 -9.55 -21.08
C ASP A 416 -6.06 -9.13 -20.02
N LEU A 417 -6.23 -7.82 -19.85
CA LEU A 417 -7.15 -7.19 -18.89
C LEU A 417 -8.32 -6.48 -19.57
N SER A 418 -8.47 -6.62 -20.89
CA SER A 418 -9.54 -5.97 -21.67
C SER A 418 -10.96 -6.37 -21.23
N ASN A 419 -11.12 -7.57 -20.68
CA ASN A 419 -12.39 -8.11 -20.20
C ASN A 419 -12.57 -7.97 -18.66
N THR A 420 -12.05 -6.92 -18.07
CA THR A 420 -12.21 -6.62 -16.64
C THR A 420 -13.06 -5.35 -16.48
N ASP A 421 -13.56 -5.08 -15.27
CA ASP A 421 -14.28 -3.83 -14.94
C ASP A 421 -13.36 -2.60 -14.88
N ARG A 422 -12.18 -2.68 -15.49
CA ARG A 422 -11.18 -1.62 -15.52
C ARG A 422 -11.54 -0.57 -16.57
N ASP A 423 -11.48 0.69 -16.19
CA ASP A 423 -11.57 1.79 -17.14
C ASP A 423 -10.24 1.90 -17.91
N LEU A 424 -10.24 1.45 -19.17
CA LEU A 424 -9.03 1.40 -19.99
C LEU A 424 -8.56 2.76 -20.51
N GLU A 425 -9.40 3.79 -20.46
CA GLU A 425 -9.00 5.17 -20.80
C GLU A 425 -8.19 5.81 -19.65
N LEU A 426 -8.66 5.58 -18.43
CA LEU A 426 -7.99 6.09 -17.22
C LEU A 426 -6.84 5.19 -16.74
N ASP A 427 -6.87 3.92 -17.10
CA ASP A 427 -6.02 2.89 -16.52
C ASP A 427 -5.57 1.89 -17.60
N PRO A 428 -4.82 2.34 -18.63
CA PRO A 428 -4.38 1.50 -19.74
C PRO A 428 -3.38 0.44 -19.27
N PHE A 429 -3.19 -0.61 -20.08
CA PHE A 429 -2.18 -1.63 -19.84
C PHE A 429 -1.58 -2.12 -21.15
N ASP A 430 -0.35 -2.62 -21.07
CA ASP A 430 0.33 -3.38 -22.13
C ASP A 430 0.47 -4.84 -21.71
N THR A 431 0.47 -5.76 -22.69
CA THR A 431 0.73 -7.18 -22.47
C THR A 431 2.18 -7.52 -22.81
N LYS A 432 3.12 -6.84 -22.14
CA LYS A 432 4.56 -7.03 -22.40
C LYS A 432 5.29 -7.28 -21.08
N ILE A 433 6.33 -8.09 -21.14
CA ILE A 433 7.21 -8.37 -20.02
C ILE A 433 8.64 -8.48 -20.48
N SER A 434 9.55 -7.81 -19.77
CA SER A 434 10.99 -7.98 -19.94
C SER A 434 11.72 -7.78 -18.63
N MET A 435 12.84 -8.49 -18.44
CA MET A 435 13.61 -8.36 -17.21
C MET A 435 15.07 -8.71 -17.37
N ILE A 436 15.89 -8.14 -16.50
CA ILE A 436 17.31 -8.46 -16.32
C ILE A 436 17.50 -8.95 -14.87
N ILE A 437 18.05 -10.14 -14.72
CA ILE A 437 18.35 -10.74 -13.42
C ILE A 437 19.87 -10.84 -13.28
N VAL A 438 20.42 -10.15 -12.29
CA VAL A 438 21.88 -10.14 -12.07
C VAL A 438 22.18 -10.58 -10.64
N GLY A 439 23.06 -11.56 -10.51
CA GLY A 439 23.42 -12.11 -9.21
C GLY A 439 22.21 -12.73 -8.49
N GLY A 440 22.23 -12.68 -7.19
CA GLY A 440 21.15 -13.19 -6.36
C GLY A 440 21.06 -14.70 -6.27
N THR A 441 20.09 -15.17 -5.50
CA THR A 441 19.90 -16.60 -5.23
C THR A 441 18.43 -16.98 -5.27
N LEU A 442 18.08 -17.99 -6.05
CA LEU A 442 16.76 -18.58 -6.16
C LEU A 442 16.83 -20.02 -5.62
N ALA A 443 16.34 -20.25 -4.40
CA ALA A 443 16.63 -21.46 -3.65
C ALA A 443 15.39 -22.13 -3.04
N GLY A 444 15.22 -23.43 -3.26
CA GLY A 444 14.23 -24.24 -2.54
C GLY A 444 12.77 -23.80 -2.74
N ASN A 445 12.46 -23.09 -3.80
CA ASN A 445 11.09 -22.70 -4.14
C ASN A 445 10.30 -23.93 -4.63
N GLY A 446 9.02 -24.01 -4.30
CA GLY A 446 8.26 -25.24 -4.40
C GLY A 446 8.01 -25.74 -5.83
N SER A 447 7.90 -24.86 -6.83
CA SER A 447 7.65 -25.26 -8.23
C SER A 447 8.93 -25.15 -9.07
N SER A 448 9.52 -23.97 -9.16
CA SER A 448 10.71 -23.71 -9.97
C SER A 448 11.47 -22.49 -9.45
N PRO A 449 12.78 -22.37 -9.74
CA PRO A 449 13.49 -21.12 -9.49
C PRO A 449 12.89 -19.95 -10.28
N ILE A 450 12.66 -20.16 -11.57
CA ILE A 450 12.13 -19.17 -12.52
C ILE A 450 11.07 -19.83 -13.41
N ASN A 451 9.99 -19.09 -13.63
CA ASN A 451 8.95 -19.40 -14.63
C ASN A 451 8.58 -18.09 -15.34
N ILE A 452 8.74 -18.02 -16.65
CA ILE A 452 8.41 -16.82 -17.42
C ILE A 452 7.68 -17.24 -18.69
N ASP A 453 6.53 -16.57 -18.92
CA ASP A 453 5.67 -16.81 -20.09
C ASP A 453 5.73 -15.59 -21.03
N SER A 454 5.99 -15.85 -22.32
CA SER A 454 5.95 -14.89 -23.42
C SER A 454 6.74 -13.58 -23.20
N PRO A 455 8.03 -13.64 -22.79
CA PRO A 455 8.82 -12.44 -22.58
C PRO A 455 9.23 -11.77 -23.91
N LEU A 456 9.41 -10.46 -23.87
CA LEU A 456 10.14 -9.73 -24.92
C LEU A 456 11.64 -9.98 -24.81
N SER A 457 12.16 -10.04 -23.58
CA SER A 457 13.54 -10.44 -23.30
C SER A 457 13.70 -10.88 -21.86
N VAL A 458 14.59 -11.84 -21.64
CA VAL A 458 15.09 -12.22 -20.32
C VAL A 458 16.60 -12.31 -20.37
N GLU A 459 17.27 -11.53 -19.53
CA GLU A 459 18.71 -11.61 -19.37
C GLU A 459 19.05 -12.15 -17.98
N MET A 460 20.01 -13.04 -17.89
CA MET A 460 20.46 -13.64 -16.64
C MET A 460 21.98 -13.65 -16.55
N TYR A 461 22.49 -13.03 -15.49
CA TYR A 461 23.92 -12.90 -15.24
C TYR A 461 24.26 -13.41 -13.84
N ARG A 462 25.09 -14.43 -13.73
CA ARG A 462 25.59 -14.97 -12.45
C ARG A 462 24.49 -15.31 -11.41
N VAL A 463 23.31 -15.71 -11.88
CA VAL A 463 22.19 -16.10 -11.00
C VAL A 463 22.49 -17.47 -10.38
N LYS A 464 22.37 -17.59 -9.07
CA LYS A 464 22.50 -18.88 -8.35
C LYS A 464 21.12 -19.53 -8.24
N MET A 465 20.96 -20.69 -8.82
CA MET A 465 19.75 -21.50 -8.73
C MET A 465 20.03 -22.79 -7.94
N LEU A 466 19.21 -23.04 -6.92
CA LEU A 466 19.27 -24.27 -6.14
C LEU A 466 17.95 -25.02 -6.28
N ALA A 467 18.03 -26.34 -6.48
CA ALA A 467 16.86 -27.17 -6.67
C ALA A 467 15.83 -27.04 -5.53
N PRO A 468 14.53 -27.15 -5.84
CA PRO A 468 13.52 -27.29 -4.81
C PRO A 468 13.79 -28.49 -3.92
N SER A 469 13.44 -28.42 -2.64
CA SER A 469 13.69 -29.48 -1.65
C SER A 469 13.05 -30.83 -2.01
N LYS A 470 12.10 -30.85 -2.94
CA LYS A 470 11.38 -32.06 -3.39
C LYS A 470 11.70 -32.50 -4.82
N ALA A 471 12.58 -31.79 -5.51
CA ALA A 471 12.92 -32.10 -6.91
C ALA A 471 14.33 -32.68 -7.04
N SER A 472 14.53 -33.57 -7.98
CA SER A 472 15.82 -34.22 -8.29
C SER A 472 16.78 -33.35 -9.12
N GLY A 473 16.52 -32.08 -9.25
CA GLY A 473 17.35 -31.16 -10.04
C GLY A 473 16.69 -29.78 -10.21
N ILE A 474 17.36 -28.89 -10.92
CA ILE A 474 16.81 -27.59 -11.32
C ILE A 474 15.80 -27.83 -12.42
N GLN A 475 14.57 -27.34 -12.23
CA GLN A 475 13.51 -27.35 -13.22
C GLN A 475 13.06 -25.92 -13.48
N LEU A 476 13.33 -25.41 -14.67
CA LEU A 476 12.79 -24.17 -15.17
C LEU A 476 11.38 -24.41 -15.69
N ALA A 477 10.57 -23.38 -15.83
CA ALA A 477 9.20 -23.48 -16.31
C ALA A 477 8.84 -22.36 -17.30
N GLY A 478 7.69 -22.49 -17.96
CA GLY A 478 7.32 -21.63 -19.08
C GLY A 478 8.28 -21.82 -20.25
N ILE A 479 8.52 -20.77 -21.03
CA ILE A 479 9.45 -20.81 -22.17
C ILE A 479 10.88 -21.16 -21.73
N LEU A 480 11.27 -20.83 -20.52
CA LEU A 480 12.58 -21.21 -19.98
C LEU A 480 12.70 -22.72 -19.77
N GLY A 481 11.61 -23.40 -19.48
CA GLY A 481 11.57 -24.86 -19.35
C GLY A 481 11.82 -25.56 -20.69
N GLU A 482 11.27 -25.02 -21.78
CA GLU A 482 11.48 -25.55 -23.14
C GLU A 482 12.92 -25.42 -23.60
N LYS A 483 13.63 -24.39 -23.16
CA LYS A 483 15.02 -24.07 -23.49
C LYS A 483 16.01 -24.39 -22.36
N GLN A 484 15.60 -25.19 -21.38
CA GLN A 484 16.36 -25.40 -20.13
C GLN A 484 17.79 -25.90 -20.39
N ASP A 485 17.98 -26.86 -21.29
CA ASP A 485 19.29 -27.47 -21.53
C ASP A 485 20.28 -26.43 -22.10
N GLU A 486 19.83 -25.59 -23.03
CA GLU A 486 20.63 -24.52 -23.60
C GLU A 486 20.98 -23.47 -22.54
N ILE A 487 20.03 -23.07 -21.73
CA ILE A 487 20.19 -22.11 -20.63
C ILE A 487 21.19 -22.62 -19.59
N LEU A 488 21.03 -23.86 -19.13
CA LEU A 488 21.92 -24.45 -18.13
C LEU A 488 23.32 -24.72 -18.68
N ASP A 489 23.44 -25.06 -19.94
CA ASP A 489 24.74 -25.20 -20.58
C ASP A 489 25.53 -23.88 -20.56
N LEU A 490 24.91 -22.80 -20.98
CA LEU A 490 25.54 -21.47 -20.95
C LEU A 490 25.86 -21.03 -19.51
N MET A 491 24.89 -21.08 -18.61
CA MET A 491 25.04 -20.53 -17.24
C MET A 491 25.94 -21.36 -16.36
N VAL A 492 25.77 -22.68 -16.35
CA VAL A 492 26.43 -23.57 -15.37
C VAL A 492 27.73 -24.13 -15.91
N ARG A 493 27.74 -24.66 -17.13
CA ARG A 493 28.94 -25.27 -17.72
C ARG A 493 29.89 -24.24 -18.27
N GLN A 494 29.38 -23.29 -19.06
CA GLN A 494 30.21 -22.29 -19.72
C GLN A 494 30.44 -21.04 -18.87
N ARG A 495 29.61 -20.81 -17.84
CA ARG A 495 29.63 -19.63 -16.96
C ARG A 495 29.45 -18.30 -17.72
N LEU A 496 28.66 -18.36 -18.76
CA LEU A 496 28.32 -17.21 -19.59
C LEU A 496 26.95 -16.62 -19.17
N PRO A 497 26.76 -15.33 -19.38
CA PRO A 497 25.44 -14.72 -19.28
C PRO A 497 24.51 -15.21 -20.38
N VAL A 498 23.22 -15.23 -20.11
CA VAL A 498 22.19 -15.73 -21.01
C VAL A 498 21.23 -14.63 -21.41
N LEU A 499 20.93 -14.53 -22.69
CA LEU A 499 19.84 -13.73 -23.24
C LEU A 499 18.84 -14.65 -23.94
N ILE A 500 17.57 -14.49 -23.61
CA ILE A 500 16.45 -15.18 -24.23
C ILE A 500 15.56 -14.13 -24.86
N ASP A 501 15.39 -14.20 -26.17
CA ASP A 501 14.59 -13.26 -26.94
C ASP A 501 13.75 -14.01 -28.01
N PRO A 502 12.59 -13.48 -28.40
CA PRO A 502 11.76 -14.07 -29.46
C PRO A 502 12.49 -13.99 -30.81
N ILE A 503 12.26 -15.01 -31.65
CA ILE A 503 12.68 -14.99 -33.05
C ILE A 503 11.59 -14.25 -33.82
N GLU A 504 11.91 -13.06 -34.32
CA GLU A 504 10.99 -12.36 -35.21
C GLU A 504 10.78 -13.22 -36.48
N PRO A 505 9.52 -13.45 -36.90
CA PRO A 505 9.27 -14.09 -38.17
C PRO A 505 9.93 -13.26 -39.28
N GLU A 506 10.79 -13.88 -40.10
CA GLU A 506 11.36 -13.22 -41.25
C GLU A 506 10.24 -12.55 -42.03
N LYS A 507 10.32 -11.24 -42.20
CA LYS A 507 9.44 -10.54 -43.16
C LYS A 507 9.69 -11.17 -44.52
N LEU A 508 8.79 -12.04 -44.97
CA LEU A 508 8.78 -12.49 -46.34
C LEU A 508 8.67 -11.23 -47.18
N THR A 509 9.79 -10.75 -47.67
CA THR A 509 9.87 -9.72 -48.73
C THR A 509 9.32 -10.38 -49.99
N ASN A 510 8.04 -10.11 -50.27
CA ASN A 510 7.47 -10.33 -51.61
C ASN A 510 7.93 -9.22 -52.55
#